data_60477ea64fdefbfaff7e5aaf2a914661
#
_entry.id   60477ea64fdefbfaff7e5aaf2a914661
#
_cell.length_a   1.000
_cell.length_b   1.000
_cell.length_c   1.000
_cell.angle_alpha   90.00
_cell.angle_beta   90.00
_cell.angle_gamma   90.00
#
_symmetry.space_group_name_H-M   'P 1'
#
loop_
_entity.id
_entity.type
_entity.pdbx_description
1 polymer ?
#
loop_
_entity_poly.entity_id
_entity_poly.type
_entity_poly.pdbx_seq_one_letter_code
_entity_poly.pdbx_strand_id
1 'polypeptide(L)'
;LLDGNPQNRVGGPAADVPNSGNRVSGSVTIDPYEIRYSQSSVNGSNEIINSMKQSGWKGNPIDVVEMPDGIYTTIDNTRVVSAREAGIDVQAIVHNYDDPLPIEYIERFTTKQGVPATWGEAIGLRIGKQKSSFRNANPFGSFEMENIK
;
A
#
# COMPACT_ATOMS: atom_id res chain seq x y z
N LEU A 1 16.46 -1.32 7.01
CA LEU A 1 15.97 -0.93 6.80
C LEU A 1 15.97 -0.53 6.38
N LEU A 2 16.34 -1.14 6.63
CA LEU A 2 16.00 -0.57 6.34
C LEU A 2 16.13 -0.25 5.80
N ASP A 3 16.50 -0.65 6.05
CA ASP A 3 16.36 -0.09 5.63
C ASP A 3 16.45 0.05 5.19
N GLY A 4 17.20 -0.43 5.67
CA GLY A 4 16.88 -0.05 5.52
C GLY A 4 17.05 0.05 5.20
N ASN A 5 17.35 -0.43 5.64
CA ASN A 5 17.11 0.01 5.47
C ASN A 5 17.12 0.28 5.15
N PRO A 6 17.30 0.61 5.28
CA PRO A 6 16.97 1.09 5.23
C PRO A 6 17.06 1.51 4.99
N GLN A 7 17.28 1.62 5.40
CA GLN A 7 16.93 2.20 5.29
C GLN A 7 16.90 2.70 5.03
N ASN A 8 17.24 2.54 5.52
CA ASN A 8 16.83 3.07 5.36
C ASN A 8 16.77 3.38 5.21
N ARG A 9 16.80 3.44 5.70
CA ARG A 9 16.45 3.78 5.67
C ARG A 9 16.01 4.42 5.89
N VAL A 10 16.05 4.47 6.45
CA VAL A 10 15.41 5.16 6.51
C VAL A 10 15.37 5.83 6.51
N GLY A 11 15.24 6.11 6.76
CA GLY A 11 15.02 6.94 6.55
C GLY A 11 15.08 7.55 6.31
N GLY A 12 15.25 7.74 6.67
CA GLY A 12 15.25 8.54 6.22
C GLY A 12 15.35 9.09 5.78
N PRO A 13 15.55 9.53 6.36
CA PRO A 13 15.64 10.24 5.79
C PRO A 13 15.90 10.84 5.13
N ALA A 14 15.82 10.72 5.24
CA ALA A 14 16.16 11.18 4.50
C ALA A 14 16.26 11.65 3.76
N ALA A 15 16.53 11.75 3.87
CA ALA A 15 16.67 12.32 3.25
C ALA A 15 16.63 12.63 2.22
N ASP A 16 16.68 12.95 1.94
CA ASP A 16 16.47 13.15 0.94
C ASP A 16 17.14 13.15 -0.14
N VAL A 17 17.28 12.56 -0.45
CA VAL A 17 17.92 12.44 -1.49
C VAL A 17 17.30 12.69 -2.70
N PRO A 18 17.62 13.34 -3.33
CA PRO A 18 16.99 13.84 -4.39
C PRO A 18 17.00 13.03 -5.52
N ASN A 19 16.59 12.93 -5.94
CA ASN A 19 16.39 12.60 -6.77
C ASN A 19 16.09 11.82 -7.57
N SER A 20 15.62 11.33 -7.29
CA SER A 20 15.28 10.61 -8.42
C SER A 20 14.15 11.34 -9.09
N GLY A 21 14.08 11.31 -10.36
CA GLY A 21 13.07 12.07 -11.09
C GLY A 21 11.65 11.62 -10.85
N ASN A 22 11.45 10.45 -10.25
CA ASN A 22 10.12 9.89 -10.03
C ASN A 22 9.61 10.11 -8.61
N ARG A 23 10.39 10.78 -7.81
CA ARG A 23 10.04 10.91 -6.41
C ARG A 23 9.14 12.11 -6.19
N VAL A 24 8.00 11.88 -5.53
CA VAL A 24 7.06 12.93 -5.15
C VAL A 24 7.36 13.36 -3.73
N SER A 25 7.23 14.67 -3.46
CA SER A 25 7.46 15.21 -2.14
C SER A 25 6.56 14.50 -1.12
N GLY A 26 7.15 14.10 0.00
CA GLY A 26 6.44 13.39 1.05
C GLY A 26 6.37 11.88 0.87
N SER A 27 6.84 11.37 -0.27
CA SER A 27 6.84 9.93 -0.46
C SER A 27 8.10 9.30 0.13
N VAL A 28 7.97 8.03 0.49
CA VAL A 28 9.08 7.22 0.98
C VAL A 28 9.21 5.97 0.13
N THR A 29 10.39 5.40 0.11
CA THR A 29 10.66 4.15 -0.59
C THR A 29 10.51 3.00 0.40
N ILE A 30 9.69 2.02 0.07
CA ILE A 30 9.39 0.90 0.97
C ILE A 30 9.52 -0.40 0.19
N ASP A 31 10.12 -1.41 0.83
CA ASP A 31 10.14 -2.77 0.31
C ASP A 31 8.69 -3.28 0.28
N PRO A 32 8.20 -3.73 -0.87
CA PRO A 32 6.79 -4.17 -0.97
C PRO A 32 6.47 -5.38 -0.09
N TYR A 33 7.49 -6.13 0.35
CA TYR A 33 7.26 -7.24 1.27
C TYR A 33 7.01 -6.78 2.70
N GLU A 34 7.17 -5.49 2.98
CA GLU A 34 6.82 -4.91 4.27
C GLU A 34 5.40 -4.35 4.31
N ILE A 35 4.67 -4.47 3.22
CA ILE A 35 3.33 -3.91 3.08
C ILE A 35 2.31 -5.03 2.95
N ARG A 36 1.26 -4.95 3.78
CA ARG A 36 0.17 -5.92 3.73
C ARG A 36 -0.88 -5.51 2.71
N TYR A 37 -1.60 -6.50 2.23
CA TYR A 37 -2.73 -6.31 1.32
C TYR A 37 -4.02 -6.11 2.10
N SER A 38 -4.94 -5.33 1.54
CA SER A 38 -6.28 -5.16 2.07
C SER A 38 -7.33 -5.92 1.25
N GLN A 39 -6.89 -6.72 0.27
CA GLN A 39 -7.76 -7.54 -0.59
C GLN A 39 -7.17 -8.93 -0.72
N SER A 40 -8.05 -9.91 -0.97
CA SER A 40 -7.62 -11.29 -1.15
C SER A 40 -7.28 -11.61 -2.60
N SER A 41 -7.62 -10.72 -3.54
CA SER A 41 -7.34 -10.96 -4.96
C SER A 41 -7.20 -9.65 -5.70
N VAL A 42 -6.44 -9.68 -6.81
CA VAL A 42 -6.28 -8.55 -7.72
C VAL A 42 -6.36 -9.03 -9.16
N ASN A 43 -6.67 -8.10 -10.06
CA ASN A 43 -6.67 -8.32 -11.51
C ASN A 43 -5.79 -7.27 -12.17
N GLY A 44 -5.28 -7.59 -13.37
CA GLY A 44 -4.60 -6.61 -14.20
C GLY A 44 -3.16 -6.35 -13.80
N SER A 45 -2.54 -7.26 -13.05
CA SER A 45 -1.18 -7.03 -12.59
C SER A 45 -0.12 -7.26 -13.67
N ASN A 46 -0.40 -8.10 -14.69
CA ASN A 46 0.64 -8.48 -15.65
C ASN A 46 1.23 -7.31 -16.41
N GLU A 47 0.41 -6.38 -16.88
CA GLU A 47 0.92 -5.23 -17.61
C GLU A 47 1.74 -4.31 -16.70
N ILE A 48 1.30 -4.18 -15.46
CA ILE A 48 2.02 -3.35 -14.49
C ILE A 48 3.36 -3.98 -14.14
N ILE A 49 3.38 -5.30 -13.95
CA ILE A 49 4.63 -6.03 -13.69
C ILE A 49 5.62 -5.80 -14.83
N ASN A 50 5.16 -5.94 -16.07
CA ASN A 50 6.03 -5.75 -17.24
C ASN A 50 6.56 -4.33 -17.31
N SER A 51 5.72 -3.34 -17.06
CA SER A 51 6.14 -1.94 -17.04
C SER A 51 7.21 -1.70 -15.98
N MET A 52 7.02 -2.26 -14.78
CA MET A 52 7.96 -2.10 -13.69
C MET A 52 9.29 -2.78 -13.97
N LYS A 53 9.26 -3.95 -14.63
CA LYS A 53 10.49 -4.64 -15.01
C LYS A 53 11.30 -3.85 -16.02
N GLN A 54 10.62 -3.15 -16.93
CA GLN A 54 11.29 -2.39 -17.97
C GLN A 54 11.77 -1.03 -17.51
N SER A 55 10.99 -0.36 -16.66
CA SER A 55 11.18 1.08 -16.42
C SER A 55 11.22 1.45 -14.94
N GLY A 56 11.08 0.50 -14.04
CA GLY A 56 11.01 0.78 -12.62
C GLY A 56 9.65 1.37 -12.23
N TRP A 57 9.65 2.04 -11.09
CA TRP A 57 8.40 2.65 -10.58
C TRP A 57 7.97 3.80 -11.47
N LYS A 58 6.69 3.85 -11.81
CA LYS A 58 6.10 4.94 -12.57
C LYS A 58 4.81 5.40 -11.93
N GLY A 59 4.50 6.68 -12.12
CA GLY A 59 3.27 7.25 -11.64
C GLY A 59 3.37 7.72 -10.20
N ASN A 60 2.24 8.08 -9.65
CA ASN A 60 2.17 8.63 -8.30
C ASN A 60 2.47 7.56 -7.26
N PRO A 61 2.95 7.96 -6.07
CA PRO A 61 3.12 7.01 -4.98
C PRO A 61 1.80 6.36 -4.61
N ILE A 62 1.87 5.15 -4.09
CA ILE A 62 0.68 4.50 -3.51
C ILE A 62 0.43 5.07 -2.13
N ASP A 63 -0.79 4.87 -1.63
CA ASP A 63 -1.12 5.21 -0.25
C ASP A 63 -1.02 3.96 0.60
N VAL A 64 -0.35 4.07 1.73
CA VAL A 64 -0.32 3.00 2.74
C VAL A 64 -0.72 3.60 4.08
N VAL A 65 -1.28 2.77 4.94
CA VAL A 65 -1.76 3.20 6.25
C VAL A 65 -0.99 2.44 7.30
N GLU A 66 -0.46 3.16 8.27
CA GLU A 66 0.17 2.53 9.42
C GLU A 66 -0.95 2.06 10.35
N MET A 67 -1.15 0.75 10.43
CA MET A 67 -2.22 0.15 11.21
C MET A 67 -1.85 0.15 12.69
N PRO A 68 -2.81 -0.15 13.59
CA PRO A 68 -2.54 -0.06 15.04
C PRO A 68 -1.37 -0.90 15.53
N ASP A 69 -1.02 -1.96 14.80
CA ASP A 69 0.13 -2.79 15.15
C ASP A 69 1.46 -2.25 14.59
N GLY A 70 1.45 -1.08 13.98
CA GLY A 70 2.65 -0.45 13.45
C GLY A 70 3.07 -0.94 12.07
N ILE A 71 2.29 -1.83 11.45
CA ILE A 71 2.61 -2.39 10.14
C ILE A 71 1.75 -1.71 9.08
N TYR A 72 2.32 -1.52 7.89
CA TYR A 72 1.62 -0.83 6.79
C TYR A 72 0.68 -1.76 6.05
N THR A 73 -0.49 -1.24 5.66
CA THR A 73 -1.43 -1.93 4.79
C THR A 73 -1.82 -0.97 3.67
N THR A 74 -1.83 -1.46 2.43
CA THR A 74 -2.08 -0.60 1.27
C THR A 74 -3.54 -0.58 0.86
N ILE A 75 -3.93 0.50 0.19
CA ILE A 75 -5.18 0.53 -0.56
C ILE A 75 -4.94 0.23 -2.04
N ASP A 76 -3.68 0.17 -2.48
CA ASP A 76 -3.33 -0.09 -3.88
C ASP A 76 -2.67 -1.46 -4.00
N ASN A 77 -3.50 -2.48 -3.92
CA ASN A 77 -3.03 -3.86 -3.82
C ASN A 77 -2.33 -4.32 -5.08
N THR A 78 -2.83 -3.91 -6.25
CA THR A 78 -2.28 -4.36 -7.52
C THR A 78 -0.85 -3.90 -7.72
N ARG A 79 -0.53 -2.65 -7.36
CA ARG A 79 0.84 -2.16 -7.54
C ARG A 79 1.80 -2.75 -6.53
N VAL A 80 1.34 -3.11 -5.33
CA VAL A 80 2.22 -3.80 -4.37
C VAL A 80 2.56 -5.20 -4.87
N VAL A 81 1.55 -5.96 -5.32
CA VAL A 81 1.79 -7.27 -5.94
C VAL A 81 2.78 -7.13 -7.09
N SER A 82 2.53 -6.15 -7.95
CA SER A 82 3.35 -5.97 -9.15
C SER A 82 4.80 -5.64 -8.81
N ALA A 83 5.01 -4.80 -7.81
CA ALA A 83 6.36 -4.43 -7.38
C ALA A 83 7.11 -5.64 -6.81
N ARG A 84 6.40 -6.49 -6.04
CA ARG A 84 7.02 -7.73 -5.53
C ARG A 84 7.47 -8.62 -6.68
N GLU A 85 6.59 -8.83 -7.66
CA GLU A 85 6.90 -9.68 -8.80
C GLU A 85 8.01 -9.09 -9.67
N ALA A 86 8.05 -7.78 -9.81
CA ALA A 86 9.07 -7.11 -10.61
C ALA A 86 10.40 -6.97 -9.87
N GLY A 87 10.41 -7.20 -8.56
CA GLY A 87 11.63 -7.10 -7.76
C GLY A 87 12.07 -5.68 -7.49
N ILE A 88 11.13 -4.74 -7.38
CA ILE A 88 11.46 -3.32 -7.12
C ILE A 88 10.75 -2.85 -5.85
N ASP A 89 11.26 -1.75 -5.28
CA ASP A 89 10.62 -1.08 -4.17
C ASP A 89 9.45 -0.25 -4.65
N VAL A 90 8.53 0.09 -3.74
CA VAL A 90 7.42 0.98 -4.03
C VAL A 90 7.71 2.37 -3.52
N GLN A 91 7.08 3.38 -4.15
CA GLN A 91 7.03 4.73 -3.64
C GLN A 91 5.67 4.90 -2.96
N ALA A 92 5.66 5.35 -1.71
CA ALA A 92 4.45 5.37 -0.91
C ALA A 92 4.34 6.64 -0.09
N ILE A 93 3.10 7.07 0.13
CA ILE A 93 2.79 8.08 1.12
C ILE A 93 2.18 7.35 2.30
N VAL A 94 2.76 7.55 3.48
CA VAL A 94 2.32 6.86 4.70
C VAL A 94 1.33 7.75 5.43
N HIS A 95 0.17 7.18 5.72
CA HIS A 95 -0.88 7.87 6.48
C HIS A 95 -1.00 7.21 7.85
N ASN A 96 -1.28 8.00 8.86
CA ASN A 96 -1.58 7.47 10.18
C ASN A 96 -3.00 6.91 10.20
N TYR A 97 -3.22 5.94 11.05
CA TYR A 97 -4.51 5.24 11.15
C TYR A 97 -5.67 6.22 11.36
N ASP A 98 -5.46 7.24 12.18
CA ASP A 98 -6.51 8.19 12.55
C ASP A 98 -6.52 9.47 11.70
N ASP A 99 -5.67 9.58 10.68
CA ASP A 99 -5.68 10.74 9.81
C ASP A 99 -7.00 10.80 9.04
N PRO A 100 -7.55 12.01 8.84
CA PRO A 100 -8.82 12.14 8.12
C PRO A 100 -8.66 11.71 6.66
N LEU A 101 -9.66 10.97 6.20
CA LEU A 101 -9.69 10.49 4.82
C LEU A 101 -10.13 11.64 3.92
N PRO A 102 -9.42 11.90 2.80
CA PRO A 102 -9.86 12.92 1.85
C PRO A 102 -11.26 12.62 1.31
N ILE A 103 -12.00 13.69 1.05
CA ILE A 103 -13.40 13.54 0.68
C ILE A 103 -13.59 12.69 -0.58
N GLU A 104 -12.65 12.80 -1.53
CA GLU A 104 -12.73 12.03 -2.77
C GLU A 104 -12.57 10.52 -2.54
N TYR A 105 -12.04 10.12 -1.39
CA TYR A 105 -11.90 8.70 -1.07
C TYR A 105 -13.05 8.17 -0.22
N ILE A 106 -13.83 9.05 0.40
CA ILE A 106 -14.91 8.62 1.30
C ILE A 106 -15.92 7.78 0.51
N GLU A 107 -16.38 8.29 -0.62
CA GLU A 107 -17.34 7.57 -1.45
C GLU A 107 -16.75 6.24 -1.95
N ARG A 108 -15.50 6.29 -2.39
CA ARG A 108 -14.83 5.12 -2.94
C ARG A 108 -14.74 3.96 -1.94
N PHE A 109 -14.57 4.27 -0.66
CA PHE A 109 -14.39 3.24 0.38
C PHE A 109 -15.63 2.99 1.22
N THR A 110 -16.73 3.70 0.95
CA THR A 110 -18.01 3.46 1.63
C THR A 110 -18.54 2.10 1.21
N THR A 111 -19.01 1.32 2.19
CA THR A 111 -19.59 0.00 1.96
C THR A 111 -20.92 -0.09 2.70
N LYS A 112 -21.57 -1.26 2.58
CA LYS A 112 -22.78 -1.53 3.35
C LYS A 112 -22.53 -1.46 4.85
N GLN A 113 -21.29 -1.64 5.28
CA GLN A 113 -20.94 -1.67 6.69
C GLN A 113 -20.66 -0.29 7.26
N GLY A 114 -20.48 0.72 6.41
CA GLY A 114 -20.29 2.06 6.93
C GLY A 114 -19.60 3.02 5.98
N VAL A 115 -19.43 4.24 6.48
CA VAL A 115 -18.79 5.35 5.78
C VAL A 115 -17.51 5.67 6.54
N PRO A 116 -16.34 5.59 5.88
CA PRO A 116 -15.07 5.82 6.60
C PRO A 116 -14.82 7.30 6.81
N ALA A 117 -14.28 7.65 7.97
CA ALA A 117 -13.84 9.01 8.28
C ALA A 117 -12.32 9.12 8.27
N THR A 118 -11.61 8.01 8.44
CA THR A 118 -10.16 7.99 8.55
C THR A 118 -9.57 6.97 7.58
N TRP A 119 -8.25 7.10 7.35
CA TRP A 119 -7.53 6.14 6.53
C TRP A 119 -7.65 4.73 7.10
N GLY A 120 -7.55 4.58 8.42
CA GLY A 120 -7.67 3.26 9.05
C GLY A 120 -9.04 2.65 8.85
N GLU A 121 -10.10 3.46 8.95
CA GLU A 121 -11.45 2.98 8.71
C GLU A 121 -11.65 2.54 7.27
N ALA A 122 -11.04 3.25 6.32
CA ALA A 122 -11.11 2.86 4.92
C ALA A 122 -10.51 1.48 4.70
N ILE A 123 -9.35 1.21 5.30
CA ILE A 123 -8.73 -0.12 5.22
C ILE A 123 -9.67 -1.17 5.83
N GLY A 124 -10.22 -0.88 7.01
CA GLY A 124 -11.10 -1.83 7.70
C GLY A 124 -12.34 -2.18 6.88
N LEU A 125 -12.93 -1.19 6.24
CA LEU A 125 -14.11 -1.42 5.39
C LEU A 125 -13.74 -2.20 4.13
N ARG A 126 -12.56 -1.95 3.54
CA ARG A 126 -12.09 -2.71 2.39
C ARG A 126 -11.88 -4.18 2.77
N ILE A 127 -11.24 -4.44 3.91
CA ILE A 127 -11.04 -5.81 4.39
C ILE A 127 -12.39 -6.46 4.68
N GLY A 128 -13.31 -5.69 5.26
CA GLY A 128 -14.64 -6.20 5.62
C GLY A 128 -15.47 -6.66 4.43
N LYS A 129 -15.15 -6.20 3.22
CA LYS A 129 -15.84 -6.64 1.99
C LYS A 129 -15.28 -7.96 1.45
N GLN A 130 -14.15 -8.40 1.94
CA GLN A 130 -13.53 -9.62 1.45
C GLN A 130 -14.25 -10.84 2.01
N LYS A 131 -13.96 -12.02 1.46
CA LYS A 131 -14.57 -13.25 1.94
C LYS A 131 -14.25 -13.47 3.42
N SER A 132 -15.10 -14.22 4.11
CA SER A 132 -15.01 -14.34 5.56
C SER A 132 -13.69 -14.96 6.03
N SER A 133 -13.15 -15.91 5.28
CA SER A 133 -11.87 -16.53 5.65
C SER A 133 -10.73 -15.50 5.66
N PHE A 134 -10.77 -14.54 4.72
CA PHE A 134 -9.76 -13.49 4.67
C PHE A 134 -9.97 -12.47 5.79
N ARG A 135 -11.19 -11.89 5.88
CA ARG A 135 -11.42 -10.79 6.81
C ARG A 135 -11.31 -11.22 8.26
N ASN A 136 -11.71 -12.44 8.58
CA ASN A 136 -11.66 -12.92 9.96
C ASN A 136 -10.23 -13.22 10.41
N ALA A 137 -9.39 -13.69 9.51
CA ALA A 137 -8.00 -14.00 9.83
C ALA A 137 -7.08 -12.77 9.75
N ASN A 138 -7.51 -11.70 9.06
CA ASN A 138 -6.62 -10.58 8.74
C ASN A 138 -7.27 -9.23 9.02
N PRO A 139 -7.54 -8.90 10.30
CA PRO A 139 -8.25 -7.65 10.62
C PRO A 139 -7.50 -6.40 10.19
N PHE A 140 -6.18 -6.46 10.05
CA PHE A 140 -5.37 -5.31 9.64
C PHE A 140 -4.70 -5.53 8.28
N GLY A 141 -5.02 -6.62 7.58
CA GLY A 141 -4.44 -6.94 6.28
C GLY A 141 -3.58 -8.19 6.32
N SER A 142 -3.17 -8.64 5.15
CA SER A 142 -2.42 -9.88 5.00
C SER A 142 -1.18 -9.66 4.14
N PHE A 143 -0.08 -10.32 4.50
CA PHE A 143 1.11 -10.33 3.65
C PHE A 143 0.95 -11.27 2.46
N GLU A 144 -0.12 -12.07 2.41
CA GLU A 144 -0.35 -13.04 1.36
C GLU A 144 -1.51 -12.61 0.46
N MET A 145 -1.37 -12.89 -0.84
CA MET A 145 -2.43 -12.64 -1.82
C MET A 145 -2.85 -13.98 -2.41
N GLU A 146 -4.12 -14.33 -2.23
CA GLU A 146 -4.60 -15.66 -2.63
C GLU A 146 -4.72 -15.81 -4.15
N ASN A 147 -5.20 -14.75 -4.82
CA ASN A 147 -5.43 -14.82 -6.27
C ASN A 147 -4.82 -13.60 -6.94
N ILE A 148 -3.87 -13.85 -7.82
CA ILE A 148 -3.21 -12.80 -8.60
C ILE A 148 -3.50 -13.08 -10.07
N LYS A 149 -4.13 -12.13 -10.74
CA LYS A 149 -4.49 -12.27 -12.16
C LYS A 149 -4.06 -11.10 -12.99
#